data_1edbf6c7111d5528ab1d5042c236021e
#
_entry.id   1edbf6c7111d5528ab1d5042c236021e
#
_cell.length_a   1.000
_cell.length_b   1.000
_cell.length_c   1.000
_cell.angle_alpha   90.00
_cell.angle_beta   90.00
_cell.angle_gamma   90.00
#
_symmetry.space_group_name_H-M   'P 1'
#
loop_
_entity.id
_entity.type
_entity.pdbx_description
1 polymer ?
#
loop_
_entity_poly.entity_id
_entity_poly.type
_entity_poly.pdbx_seq_one_letter_code
_entity_poly.pdbx_strand_id
1 'polypeptide(L)'
;MTQQSHERQAPAQSAAPVRGAANRRGPLRAGERVQLTDDGGRITTITLAEGGQYHTHRGVLEHQELIGAPEGTVVSNSGGIQFQALRPLLKDFVLSMPRGAAVVYPKDAGQIVTMADIFPGARVVEAGVGSGALSISLLRAVGDEGTVHSFERREEFADIARGNIETMFGGPHPAWTLTLGDLAEQLPEVEEPGSVDRVVLDMLAPWECLDAVAHVLAPGGVVICYVATVTQLSRVAEAMRADGRYTEPEASETMVRGWHVEGLAVRPDHRMVAHTGFLIQSRKLADGAVRLAPKRRASKSDYTEEDLQAWTPVALGERIVSDRKLRRAGRDATHLADQAAQATARIDPDARRENTPQSTEDTSHE
;
A
#
# COMPACT_ATOMS: atom_id res chain seq x y z
N MET A 1 -23.49 44.21 36.05
CA MET A 1 -23.33 43.74 34.66
C MET A 1 -21.96 43.14 34.53
N THR A 2 -21.86 41.83 34.70
CA THR A 2 -20.58 41.08 34.70
C THR A 2 -20.53 40.33 33.37
N GLN A 3 -19.59 40.72 32.50
CA GLN A 3 -19.35 40.03 31.26
C GLN A 3 -18.54 38.74 31.56
N GLN A 4 -19.15 37.60 31.27
CA GLN A 4 -18.46 36.31 31.21
C GLN A 4 -17.81 36.18 29.82
N SER A 5 -16.48 36.22 29.80
CA SER A 5 -15.66 35.90 28.64
C SER A 5 -15.66 34.37 28.44
N HIS A 6 -16.26 33.90 27.37
CA HIS A 6 -16.11 32.52 26.87
C HIS A 6 -14.73 32.34 26.27
N GLU A 7 -13.80 31.76 27.01
CA GLU A 7 -12.59 31.20 26.44
C GLU A 7 -12.95 30.01 25.55
N ARG A 8 -12.66 30.16 24.25
CA ARG A 8 -12.69 29.06 23.30
C ARG A 8 -11.50 28.13 23.60
N GLN A 9 -11.75 26.96 24.15
CA GLN A 9 -10.77 25.89 24.22
C GLN A 9 -10.28 25.58 22.80
N ALA A 10 -8.95 25.66 22.61
CA ALA A 10 -8.29 25.20 21.40
C ALA A 10 -8.56 23.70 21.19
N PRO A 11 -8.75 23.21 19.94
CA PRO A 11 -8.93 21.78 19.69
C PRO A 11 -7.71 21.02 20.20
N ALA A 12 -7.98 19.97 20.98
CA ALA A 12 -6.94 19.07 21.48
C ALA A 12 -6.11 18.56 20.31
N GLN A 13 -4.80 18.77 20.34
CA GLN A 13 -3.89 18.19 19.37
C GLN A 13 -4.06 16.68 19.43
N SER A 14 -4.47 16.08 18.32
CA SER A 14 -4.57 14.64 18.17
C SER A 14 -3.20 14.02 18.44
N ALA A 15 -3.12 13.14 19.44
CA ALA A 15 -1.91 12.38 19.70
C ALA A 15 -1.50 11.65 18.41
N ALA A 16 -0.20 11.66 18.09
CA ALA A 16 0.30 10.95 16.91
C ALA A 16 -0.10 9.47 16.96
N PRO A 17 -0.53 8.88 15.83
CA PRO A 17 -0.95 7.49 15.83
C PRO A 17 0.20 6.56 16.26
N VAL A 18 -0.12 5.59 17.12
CA VAL A 18 0.85 4.57 17.55
C VAL A 18 1.16 3.68 16.36
N ARG A 19 2.45 3.56 16.01
CA ARG A 19 2.91 2.84 14.81
C ARG A 19 3.84 1.68 15.13
N GLY A 20 4.13 0.92 14.09
CA GLY A 20 5.13 -0.13 14.13
C GLY A 20 4.75 -1.28 15.07
N ALA A 21 5.66 -1.64 15.97
CA ALA A 21 5.53 -2.80 16.83
C ALA A 21 4.34 -2.69 17.79
N ALA A 22 4.02 -1.51 18.29
CA ALA A 22 2.92 -1.31 19.24
C ALA A 22 1.55 -1.64 18.64
N ASN A 23 1.33 -1.29 17.36
CA ASN A 23 0.11 -1.66 16.64
C ASN A 23 -0.01 -3.17 16.36
N ARG A 24 1.12 -3.88 16.37
CA ARG A 24 1.21 -5.29 15.98
C ARG A 24 1.38 -6.25 17.16
N ARG A 25 1.45 -5.74 18.38
CA ARG A 25 1.73 -6.52 19.60
C ARG A 25 0.65 -6.35 20.65
N GLY A 26 0.66 -7.24 21.63
CA GLY A 26 -0.26 -7.22 22.76
C GLY A 26 -1.62 -7.86 22.44
N PRO A 27 -2.58 -7.76 23.36
CA PRO A 27 -3.91 -8.35 23.21
C PRO A 27 -4.68 -7.76 22.03
N LEU A 28 -5.64 -8.51 21.50
CA LEU A 28 -6.54 -8.06 20.44
C LEU A 28 -7.47 -6.95 20.96
N ARG A 29 -7.74 -5.94 20.13
CA ARG A 29 -8.48 -4.73 20.55
C ARG A 29 -9.71 -4.50 19.68
N ALA A 30 -10.72 -3.86 20.25
CA ALA A 30 -11.83 -3.35 19.46
C ALA A 30 -11.33 -2.36 18.39
N GLY A 31 -11.87 -2.44 17.18
CA GLY A 31 -11.44 -1.70 15.99
C GLY A 31 -10.39 -2.44 15.17
N GLU A 32 -9.69 -3.45 15.70
CA GLU A 32 -8.71 -4.22 14.95
C GLU A 32 -9.38 -5.23 14.00
N ARG A 33 -8.72 -5.45 12.86
CA ARG A 33 -9.07 -6.55 11.95
C ARG A 33 -8.43 -7.84 12.46
N VAL A 34 -9.21 -8.89 12.51
CA VAL A 34 -8.79 -10.22 12.95
C VAL A 34 -9.22 -11.28 11.94
N GLN A 35 -8.34 -12.19 11.62
CA GLN A 35 -8.64 -13.38 10.85
C GLN A 35 -9.02 -14.51 11.78
N LEU A 36 -10.19 -15.08 11.52
CA LEU A 36 -10.70 -16.28 12.16
C LEU A 36 -10.48 -17.45 11.23
N THR A 37 -9.70 -18.43 11.66
CA THR A 37 -9.51 -19.70 10.93
C THR A 37 -10.29 -20.79 11.65
N ASP A 38 -11.27 -21.40 10.98
CA ASP A 38 -12.03 -22.51 11.53
C ASP A 38 -11.28 -23.86 11.42
N ASP A 39 -11.84 -24.90 11.99
CA ASP A 39 -11.33 -26.27 11.97
C ASP A 39 -11.22 -26.88 10.56
N GLY A 40 -11.98 -26.35 9.60
CA GLY A 40 -11.88 -26.68 8.17
C GLY A 40 -10.81 -25.92 7.41
N GLY A 41 -10.06 -25.02 8.09
CA GLY A 41 -9.05 -24.15 7.48
C GLY A 41 -9.62 -22.97 6.70
N ARG A 42 -10.91 -22.68 6.83
CA ARG A 42 -11.53 -21.51 6.19
C ARG A 42 -11.19 -20.26 6.97
N ILE A 43 -10.67 -19.27 6.26
CA ILE A 43 -10.29 -17.97 6.82
C ILE A 43 -11.39 -16.95 6.54
N THR A 44 -11.83 -16.25 7.59
CA THR A 44 -12.73 -15.10 7.50
C THR A 44 -12.12 -13.92 8.25
N THR A 45 -12.10 -12.75 7.66
CA THR A 45 -11.62 -11.53 8.32
C THR A 45 -12.80 -10.72 8.83
N ILE A 46 -12.78 -10.41 10.13
CA ILE A 46 -13.76 -9.56 10.80
C ILE A 46 -13.07 -8.33 11.39
N THR A 47 -13.85 -7.29 11.71
CA THR A 47 -13.38 -6.17 12.53
C THR A 47 -14.02 -6.30 13.90
N LEU A 48 -13.20 -6.32 14.95
CA LEU A 48 -13.69 -6.44 16.32
C LEU A 48 -14.42 -5.16 16.74
N ALA A 49 -15.60 -5.31 17.34
CA ALA A 49 -16.39 -4.22 17.87
C ALA A 49 -16.92 -4.60 19.24
N GLU A 50 -16.98 -3.64 20.18
CA GLU A 50 -17.62 -3.86 21.48
C GLU A 50 -19.10 -4.22 21.29
N GLY A 51 -19.54 -5.32 21.92
CA GLY A 51 -20.89 -5.86 21.73
C GLY A 51 -21.15 -6.43 20.33
N GLY A 52 -20.13 -6.54 19.48
CA GLY A 52 -20.22 -7.11 18.14
C GLY A 52 -20.33 -8.62 18.17
N GLN A 53 -20.87 -9.18 17.08
CA GLN A 53 -21.08 -10.61 16.91
C GLN A 53 -20.65 -11.05 15.49
N TYR A 54 -20.01 -12.20 15.42
CA TYR A 54 -19.77 -12.88 14.16
C TYR A 54 -20.73 -14.06 13.99
N HIS A 55 -21.68 -13.90 13.07
CA HIS A 55 -22.70 -14.91 12.78
C HIS A 55 -22.22 -15.95 11.78
N THR A 56 -22.36 -17.20 12.11
CA THR A 56 -22.16 -18.35 11.22
C THR A 56 -23.47 -19.14 11.10
N HIS A 57 -23.55 -20.04 10.10
CA HIS A 57 -24.69 -20.94 9.97
C HIS A 57 -24.84 -21.94 11.13
N ARG A 58 -23.84 -22.05 12.01
CA ARG A 58 -23.77 -23.00 13.14
C ARG A 58 -23.45 -22.31 14.46
N GLY A 59 -23.91 -21.09 14.66
CA GLY A 59 -23.74 -20.38 15.92
C GLY A 59 -23.12 -19.00 15.77
N VAL A 60 -23.01 -18.31 16.90
CA VAL A 60 -22.54 -16.93 17.01
C VAL A 60 -21.29 -16.90 17.88
N LEU A 61 -20.28 -16.14 17.46
CA LEU A 61 -19.09 -15.82 18.25
C LEU A 61 -19.18 -14.37 18.69
N GLU A 62 -19.13 -14.16 19.99
CA GLU A 62 -19.11 -12.82 20.57
C GLU A 62 -17.72 -12.19 20.40
N HIS A 63 -17.64 -10.97 19.90
CA HIS A 63 -16.35 -10.27 19.77
C HIS A 63 -15.68 -10.02 21.12
N GLN A 64 -16.47 -9.97 22.20
CA GLN A 64 -15.98 -9.79 23.57
C GLN A 64 -15.09 -10.94 24.04
N GLU A 65 -15.23 -12.14 23.47
CA GLU A 65 -14.34 -13.28 23.76
C GLU A 65 -12.93 -13.10 23.16
N LEU A 66 -12.82 -12.25 22.16
CA LEU A 66 -11.55 -11.94 21.46
C LEU A 66 -10.92 -10.64 21.97
N ILE A 67 -11.73 -9.64 22.32
CA ILE A 67 -11.23 -8.36 22.82
C ILE A 67 -10.52 -8.56 24.16
N GLY A 68 -9.25 -8.19 24.24
CA GLY A 68 -8.42 -8.39 25.42
C GLY A 68 -7.70 -9.75 25.45
N ALA A 69 -8.07 -10.70 24.58
CA ALA A 69 -7.38 -11.98 24.48
C ALA A 69 -6.03 -11.86 23.75
N PRO A 70 -5.05 -12.72 24.04
CA PRO A 70 -3.80 -12.75 23.30
C PRO A 70 -4.02 -13.18 21.85
N GLU A 71 -3.22 -12.65 20.94
CA GLU A 71 -3.19 -13.10 19.55
C GLU A 71 -2.81 -14.58 19.46
N GLY A 72 -3.47 -15.33 18.58
CA GLY A 72 -3.32 -16.78 18.48
C GLY A 72 -4.27 -17.58 19.40
N THR A 73 -5.15 -16.89 20.15
CA THR A 73 -6.16 -17.56 20.96
C THR A 73 -7.11 -18.41 20.13
N VAL A 74 -7.64 -19.47 20.73
CA VAL A 74 -8.71 -20.30 20.15
C VAL A 74 -9.97 -20.12 20.97
N VAL A 75 -11.05 -19.72 20.31
CA VAL A 75 -12.37 -19.50 20.90
C VAL A 75 -13.40 -20.36 20.20
N SER A 76 -14.51 -20.65 20.89
CA SER A 76 -15.60 -21.46 20.33
C SER A 76 -16.86 -20.60 20.19
N ASN A 77 -17.56 -20.70 19.07
CA ASN A 77 -18.87 -20.06 18.95
C ASN A 77 -19.94 -20.84 19.74
N SER A 78 -21.15 -20.31 19.86
CA SER A 78 -22.28 -20.93 20.55
C SER A 78 -22.68 -22.31 20.00
N GLY A 79 -22.26 -22.67 18.80
CA GLY A 79 -22.47 -23.96 18.15
C GLY A 79 -21.29 -24.94 18.28
N GLY A 80 -20.25 -24.57 19.04
CA GLY A 80 -19.08 -25.42 19.31
C GLY A 80 -18.01 -25.43 18.21
N ILE A 81 -18.11 -24.57 17.17
CA ILE A 81 -17.05 -24.43 16.14
C ILE A 81 -15.91 -23.62 16.76
N GLN A 82 -14.68 -24.13 16.63
CA GLN A 82 -13.49 -23.46 17.09
C GLN A 82 -12.91 -22.53 16.03
N PHE A 83 -12.41 -21.39 16.48
CA PHE A 83 -11.75 -20.38 15.64
C PHE A 83 -10.42 -19.98 16.26
N GLN A 84 -9.34 -20.09 15.49
CA GLN A 84 -8.07 -19.48 15.81
C GLN A 84 -8.08 -18.03 15.34
N ALA A 85 -7.75 -17.09 16.23
CA ALA A 85 -7.80 -15.65 15.97
C ALA A 85 -6.40 -15.06 15.84
N LEU A 86 -6.08 -14.49 14.67
CA LEU A 86 -4.80 -13.88 14.35
C LEU A 86 -4.99 -12.53 13.67
N ARG A 87 -4.07 -11.58 13.87
CA ARG A 87 -4.03 -10.37 13.05
C ARG A 87 -3.65 -10.72 11.61
N PRO A 88 -4.27 -10.10 10.59
CA PRO A 88 -3.92 -10.36 9.20
C PRO A 88 -2.46 -9.94 8.93
N LEU A 89 -1.74 -10.78 8.20
CA LEU A 89 -0.45 -10.40 7.64
C LEU A 89 -0.65 -9.37 6.52
N LEU A 90 0.41 -8.67 6.10
CA LEU A 90 0.33 -7.69 5.01
C LEU A 90 -0.32 -8.26 3.75
N LYS A 91 0.08 -9.47 3.34
CA LYS A 91 -0.49 -10.15 2.17
C LYS A 91 -2.00 -10.36 2.29
N ASP A 92 -2.46 -10.72 3.49
CA ASP A 92 -3.87 -11.01 3.76
C ASP A 92 -4.70 -9.72 3.81
N PHE A 93 -4.10 -8.65 4.37
CA PHE A 93 -4.70 -7.32 4.38
C PHE A 93 -4.93 -6.82 2.95
N VAL A 94 -3.87 -6.79 2.12
CA VAL A 94 -3.93 -6.34 0.71
C VAL A 94 -4.97 -7.13 -0.09
N LEU A 95 -5.05 -8.44 0.11
CA LEU A 95 -6.00 -9.29 -0.63
C LEU A 95 -7.45 -9.18 -0.15
N SER A 96 -7.68 -8.66 1.08
CA SER A 96 -9.01 -8.55 1.70
C SER A 96 -9.50 -7.12 1.94
N MET A 97 -8.68 -6.10 1.66
CA MET A 97 -9.06 -4.69 1.82
C MET A 97 -10.12 -4.26 0.80
N PRO A 98 -10.91 -3.21 1.07
CA PRO A 98 -11.79 -2.59 0.09
C PRO A 98 -11.02 -2.13 -1.15
N ARG A 99 -11.55 -2.45 -2.34
CA ARG A 99 -10.87 -2.09 -3.60
C ARG A 99 -11.84 -1.81 -4.73
N GLY A 100 -11.53 -0.75 -5.47
CA GLY A 100 -12.24 -0.36 -6.70
C GLY A 100 -11.68 -1.04 -7.95
N ALA A 101 -10.36 -1.25 -8.02
CA ALA A 101 -9.64 -1.79 -9.17
C ALA A 101 -8.83 -3.06 -8.83
N ALA A 102 -8.10 -3.57 -9.80
CA ALA A 102 -7.06 -4.55 -9.59
C ALA A 102 -5.96 -3.93 -8.70
N VAL A 103 -5.27 -4.77 -7.93
CA VAL A 103 -4.17 -4.35 -7.07
C VAL A 103 -2.90 -5.07 -7.50
N VAL A 104 -1.75 -4.44 -7.28
CA VAL A 104 -0.46 -5.13 -7.36
C VAL A 104 -0.46 -6.24 -6.31
N TYR A 105 -0.23 -7.46 -6.75
CA TYR A 105 -0.25 -8.61 -5.85
C TYR A 105 0.94 -8.57 -4.87
N PRO A 106 0.78 -9.13 -3.66
CA PRO A 106 1.87 -9.14 -2.67
C PRO A 106 3.20 -9.71 -3.16
N LYS A 107 3.14 -10.70 -4.07
CA LYS A 107 4.35 -11.27 -4.68
C LYS A 107 5.12 -10.25 -5.54
N ASP A 108 4.39 -9.40 -6.26
CA ASP A 108 4.96 -8.36 -7.13
C ASP A 108 5.39 -7.14 -6.31
N ALA A 109 4.58 -6.73 -5.33
CA ALA A 109 4.94 -5.65 -4.41
C ALA A 109 6.25 -5.95 -3.64
N GLY A 110 6.44 -7.20 -3.20
CA GLY A 110 7.70 -7.64 -2.58
C GLY A 110 8.89 -7.57 -3.55
N GLN A 111 8.69 -7.93 -4.82
CA GLN A 111 9.71 -7.81 -5.85
C GLN A 111 10.02 -6.34 -6.18
N ILE A 112 9.00 -5.48 -6.30
CA ILE A 112 9.19 -4.04 -6.51
C ILE A 112 10.08 -3.45 -5.42
N VAL A 113 9.78 -3.72 -4.15
CA VAL A 113 10.59 -3.22 -3.03
C VAL A 113 12.05 -3.68 -3.13
N THR A 114 12.26 -4.96 -3.46
CA THR A 114 13.61 -5.55 -3.53
C THR A 114 14.37 -5.11 -4.78
N MET A 115 13.73 -5.16 -5.95
CA MET A 115 14.41 -4.85 -7.23
C MET A 115 14.66 -3.37 -7.41
N ALA A 116 13.76 -2.51 -6.93
CA ALA A 116 13.99 -1.07 -6.91
C ALA A 116 14.90 -0.64 -5.75
N ASP A 117 15.34 -1.58 -4.88
CA ASP A 117 16.16 -1.28 -3.71
C ASP A 117 15.55 -0.13 -2.87
N ILE A 118 14.29 -0.30 -2.48
CA ILE A 118 13.59 0.69 -1.63
C ILE A 118 14.04 0.46 -0.20
N PHE A 119 14.74 1.44 0.37
CA PHE A 119 15.39 1.37 1.68
C PHE A 119 14.75 2.33 2.69
N PRO A 120 14.94 2.10 4.00
CA PRO A 120 14.51 3.05 5.03
C PRO A 120 15.13 4.43 4.82
N GLY A 121 14.31 5.48 4.80
CA GLY A 121 14.73 6.85 4.51
C GLY A 121 14.64 7.24 3.03
N ALA A 122 14.33 6.32 2.11
CA ALA A 122 14.23 6.62 0.69
C ALA A 122 13.06 7.59 0.39
N ARG A 123 13.27 8.46 -0.58
CA ARG A 123 12.25 9.32 -1.20
C ARG A 123 11.70 8.62 -2.43
N VAL A 124 10.45 8.15 -2.33
CA VAL A 124 9.79 7.35 -3.36
C VAL A 124 8.64 8.13 -3.98
N VAL A 125 8.56 8.14 -5.30
CA VAL A 125 7.38 8.59 -6.05
C VAL A 125 6.64 7.37 -6.56
N GLU A 126 5.32 7.37 -6.42
CA GLU A 126 4.42 6.33 -6.91
C GLU A 126 3.34 6.95 -7.80
N ALA A 127 3.00 6.30 -8.91
CA ALA A 127 1.82 6.68 -9.70
C ALA A 127 0.96 5.46 -10.03
N GLY A 128 -0.36 5.70 -10.03
CA GLY A 128 -1.37 4.66 -10.14
C GLY A 128 -1.70 4.05 -8.78
N VAL A 129 -1.98 4.90 -7.80
CA VAL A 129 -2.25 4.51 -6.39
C VAL A 129 -3.36 3.47 -6.27
N GLY A 130 -4.40 3.60 -7.07
CA GLY A 130 -5.54 2.69 -7.08
C GLY A 130 -6.16 2.58 -5.68
N SER A 131 -6.09 1.38 -5.09
CA SER A 131 -6.63 1.15 -3.74
C SER A 131 -5.57 1.25 -2.62
N GLY A 132 -4.36 1.70 -2.92
CA GLY A 132 -3.28 1.88 -1.95
C GLY A 132 -2.52 0.60 -1.57
N ALA A 133 -2.70 -0.50 -2.32
CA ALA A 133 -2.06 -1.78 -2.01
C ALA A 133 -0.53 -1.71 -2.07
N LEU A 134 0.00 -1.10 -3.14
CA LEU A 134 1.43 -0.90 -3.33
C LEU A 134 1.94 0.18 -2.37
N SER A 135 1.23 1.30 -2.24
CA SER A 135 1.56 2.40 -1.32
C SER A 135 1.83 1.90 0.10
N ILE A 136 1.00 0.97 0.62
CA ILE A 136 1.20 0.35 1.95
C ILE A 136 2.54 -0.41 2.02
N SER A 137 2.92 -1.11 0.95
CA SER A 137 4.19 -1.84 0.90
C SER A 137 5.39 -0.89 0.84
N LEU A 138 5.27 0.20 0.06
CA LEU A 138 6.28 1.25 -0.06
C LEU A 138 6.47 1.99 1.26
N LEU A 139 5.38 2.39 1.92
CA LEU A 139 5.42 3.06 3.23
C LEU A 139 6.10 2.21 4.31
N ARG A 140 5.86 0.89 4.29
CA ARG A 140 6.55 -0.02 5.21
C ARG A 140 8.04 -0.14 4.90
N ALA A 141 8.43 -0.04 3.64
CA ALA A 141 9.82 -0.15 3.22
C ALA A 141 10.61 1.11 3.53
N VAL A 142 10.06 2.29 3.25
CA VAL A 142 10.75 3.58 3.52
C VAL A 142 10.81 3.91 5.01
N GLY A 143 9.89 3.36 5.83
CA GLY A 143 9.83 3.63 7.27
C GLY A 143 9.43 5.07 7.59
N ASP A 144 9.69 5.48 8.84
CA ASP A 144 9.28 6.80 9.35
C ASP A 144 10.19 7.95 8.89
N GLU A 145 11.40 7.63 8.42
CA GLU A 145 12.41 8.61 7.95
C GLU A 145 12.34 8.87 6.44
N GLY A 146 11.65 8.01 5.69
CA GLY A 146 11.45 8.16 4.25
C GLY A 146 10.16 8.88 3.88
N THR A 147 9.92 8.99 2.58
CA THR A 147 8.69 9.57 2.04
C THR A 147 8.15 8.75 0.86
N VAL A 148 6.84 8.68 0.73
CA VAL A 148 6.14 8.18 -0.46
C VAL A 148 5.21 9.29 -0.94
N HIS A 149 5.52 9.86 -2.11
CA HIS A 149 4.67 10.82 -2.78
C HIS A 149 3.93 10.11 -3.90
N SER A 150 2.63 9.95 -3.72
CA SER A 150 1.76 9.18 -4.61
C SER A 150 0.91 10.11 -5.48
N PHE A 151 0.68 9.70 -6.73
CA PHE A 151 -0.12 10.45 -7.71
C PHE A 151 -1.29 9.60 -8.21
N GLU A 152 -2.50 10.14 -8.17
CA GLU A 152 -3.71 9.51 -8.69
C GLU A 152 -4.56 10.55 -9.43
N ARG A 153 -5.08 10.18 -10.59
CA ARG A 153 -5.93 11.08 -11.39
C ARG A 153 -7.39 11.11 -10.93
N ARG A 154 -7.84 10.08 -10.25
CA ARG A 154 -9.24 9.84 -9.89
C ARG A 154 -9.44 9.94 -8.40
N GLU A 155 -10.22 10.92 -7.97
CA GLU A 155 -10.49 11.22 -6.57
C GLU A 155 -11.07 10.00 -5.81
N GLU A 156 -11.96 9.23 -6.44
CA GLU A 156 -12.60 8.09 -5.81
C GLU A 156 -11.59 6.98 -5.44
N PHE A 157 -10.51 6.82 -6.21
CA PHE A 157 -9.43 5.90 -5.88
C PHE A 157 -8.52 6.46 -4.78
N ALA A 158 -8.24 7.75 -4.83
CA ALA A 158 -7.49 8.43 -3.80
C ALA A 158 -8.15 8.28 -2.42
N ASP A 159 -9.48 8.40 -2.34
CA ASP A 159 -10.25 8.20 -1.11
C ASP A 159 -10.21 6.76 -0.61
N ILE A 160 -10.32 5.78 -1.52
CA ILE A 160 -10.18 4.36 -1.16
C ILE A 160 -8.77 4.08 -0.62
N ALA A 161 -7.74 4.60 -1.28
CA ALA A 161 -6.35 4.44 -0.86
C ALA A 161 -6.11 5.05 0.53
N ARG A 162 -6.60 6.27 0.76
CA ARG A 162 -6.52 6.95 2.05
C ARG A 162 -7.12 6.10 3.16
N GLY A 163 -8.36 5.62 3.00
CA GLY A 163 -9.03 4.78 3.98
C GLY A 163 -8.29 3.47 4.24
N ASN A 164 -7.72 2.82 3.22
CA ASN A 164 -6.96 1.58 3.38
C ASN A 164 -5.62 1.80 4.10
N ILE A 165 -4.90 2.89 3.77
CA ILE A 165 -3.63 3.25 4.42
C ILE A 165 -3.89 3.58 5.90
N GLU A 166 -4.90 4.41 6.19
CA GLU A 166 -5.28 4.74 7.55
C GLU A 166 -5.72 3.50 8.34
N THR A 167 -6.45 2.58 7.72
CA THR A 167 -6.80 1.29 8.33
C THR A 167 -5.56 0.47 8.68
N MET A 168 -4.57 0.41 7.77
CA MET A 168 -3.36 -0.38 7.97
C MET A 168 -2.46 0.18 9.06
N PHE A 169 -2.35 1.49 9.15
CA PHE A 169 -1.43 2.18 10.04
C PHE A 169 -2.09 2.78 11.30
N GLY A 170 -3.43 2.69 11.40
CA GLY A 170 -4.19 3.21 12.53
C GLY A 170 -4.40 4.73 12.50
N GLY A 171 -4.28 5.34 11.32
CA GLY A 171 -4.43 6.76 11.07
C GLY A 171 -3.59 7.25 9.90
N PRO A 172 -3.61 8.55 9.59
CA PRO A 172 -2.81 9.15 8.53
C PRO A 172 -1.32 8.84 8.70
N HIS A 173 -0.65 8.47 7.61
CA HIS A 173 0.79 8.17 7.65
C HIS A 173 1.60 9.44 7.33
N PRO A 174 2.54 9.91 8.20
CA PRO A 174 3.25 11.17 7.98
C PRO A 174 4.23 11.12 6.81
N ALA A 175 4.73 9.93 6.47
CA ALA A 175 5.60 9.74 5.31
C ALA A 175 4.83 9.68 3.99
N TRP A 176 3.49 9.82 3.98
CA TRP A 176 2.67 9.71 2.78
C TRP A 176 2.05 11.04 2.37
N THR A 177 2.31 11.42 1.14
CA THR A 177 1.65 12.54 0.47
C THR A 177 0.94 12.05 -0.77
N LEU A 178 -0.27 12.55 -1.03
CA LEU A 178 -1.07 12.19 -2.20
C LEU A 178 -1.44 13.45 -2.98
N THR A 179 -1.03 13.49 -4.25
CA THR A 179 -1.40 14.54 -5.20
C THR A 179 -2.42 14.00 -6.20
N LEU A 180 -3.54 14.73 -6.35
CA LEU A 180 -4.52 14.46 -7.39
C LEU A 180 -4.06 15.13 -8.68
N GLY A 181 -3.95 14.36 -9.77
CA GLY A 181 -3.56 14.85 -11.06
C GLY A 181 -2.74 13.87 -11.90
N ASP A 182 -2.39 14.32 -13.08
CA ASP A 182 -1.50 13.57 -13.97
C ASP A 182 -0.04 13.66 -13.48
N LEU A 183 0.64 12.52 -13.39
CA LEU A 183 2.02 12.49 -12.92
C LEU A 183 2.95 13.31 -13.80
N ALA A 184 2.82 13.19 -15.14
CA ALA A 184 3.72 13.86 -16.07
C ALA A 184 3.65 15.39 -15.95
N GLU A 185 2.46 15.92 -15.61
CA GLU A 185 2.23 17.36 -15.43
C GLU A 185 2.63 17.82 -14.03
N GLN A 186 2.23 17.07 -12.98
CA GLN A 186 2.36 17.52 -11.60
C GLN A 186 3.76 17.27 -11.01
N LEU A 187 4.42 16.18 -11.40
CA LEU A 187 5.67 15.74 -10.77
C LEU A 187 6.78 16.80 -10.83
N PRO A 188 7.04 17.46 -11.98
CA PRO A 188 8.08 18.49 -12.06
C PRO A 188 7.78 19.77 -11.28
N GLU A 189 6.51 19.99 -10.91
CA GLU A 189 6.07 21.19 -10.17
C GLU A 189 6.19 21.00 -8.65
N VAL A 190 6.17 19.75 -8.17
CA VAL A 190 6.13 19.43 -6.72
C VAL A 190 7.37 18.74 -6.19
N GLU A 191 8.22 18.19 -7.06
CA GLU A 191 9.48 17.57 -6.68
C GLU A 191 10.66 18.28 -7.33
N GLU A 192 11.70 18.54 -6.54
CA GLU A 192 12.91 19.18 -7.04
C GLU A 192 13.72 18.26 -7.97
N PRO A 193 14.42 18.80 -8.96
CA PRO A 193 15.27 18.02 -9.85
C PRO A 193 16.29 17.17 -9.09
N GLY A 194 16.34 15.88 -9.40
CA GLY A 194 17.29 14.94 -8.80
C GLY A 194 17.06 14.65 -7.31
N SER A 195 15.89 14.97 -6.77
CA SER A 195 15.59 14.81 -5.35
C SER A 195 15.00 13.44 -4.99
N VAL A 196 14.52 12.68 -5.96
CA VAL A 196 13.82 11.40 -5.77
C VAL A 196 14.77 10.23 -5.94
N ASP A 197 14.74 9.26 -5.03
CA ASP A 197 15.57 8.05 -5.10
C ASP A 197 14.97 6.97 -5.99
N ARG A 198 13.64 6.78 -5.91
CA ARG A 198 12.92 5.68 -6.54
C ARG A 198 11.60 6.16 -7.12
N VAL A 199 11.26 5.66 -8.31
CA VAL A 199 9.96 5.90 -8.94
C VAL A 199 9.32 4.58 -9.29
N VAL A 200 8.05 4.39 -8.88
CA VAL A 200 7.26 3.18 -9.14
C VAL A 200 6.00 3.56 -9.91
N LEU A 201 5.84 2.99 -11.10
CA LEU A 201 4.72 3.30 -12.01
C LEU A 201 3.82 2.08 -12.20
N ASP A 202 2.65 2.07 -11.58
CA ASP A 202 1.56 1.11 -11.81
C ASP A 202 0.44 1.79 -12.61
N MET A 203 0.70 1.98 -13.90
CA MET A 203 -0.20 2.74 -14.75
C MET A 203 -0.24 2.21 -16.18
N LEU A 204 -1.27 2.62 -16.93
CA LEU A 204 -1.53 2.10 -18.28
C LEU A 204 -0.43 2.45 -19.28
N ALA A 205 0.12 3.68 -19.21
CA ALA A 205 1.05 4.24 -20.18
C ALA A 205 2.29 4.88 -19.50
N PRO A 206 3.13 4.08 -18.78
CA PRO A 206 4.25 4.64 -18.02
C PRO A 206 5.32 5.32 -18.90
N TRP A 207 5.38 5.00 -20.20
CA TRP A 207 6.29 5.66 -21.17
C TRP A 207 6.00 7.15 -21.35
N GLU A 208 4.79 7.62 -21.06
CA GLU A 208 4.42 9.03 -21.17
C GLU A 208 5.00 9.89 -20.03
N CYS A 209 5.43 9.23 -18.95
CA CYS A 209 5.97 9.90 -17.76
C CYS A 209 7.50 9.91 -17.69
N LEU A 210 8.22 9.23 -18.62
CA LEU A 210 9.66 9.04 -18.51
C LEU A 210 10.45 10.34 -18.48
N ASP A 211 9.99 11.38 -19.16
CA ASP A 211 10.64 12.69 -19.14
C ASP A 211 10.55 13.37 -17.78
N ALA A 212 9.35 13.44 -17.21
CA ALA A 212 9.13 13.97 -15.87
C ALA A 212 9.89 13.16 -14.81
N VAL A 213 9.88 11.83 -14.93
CA VAL A 213 10.64 10.92 -14.04
C VAL A 213 12.15 11.19 -14.14
N ALA A 214 12.71 11.32 -15.34
CA ALA A 214 14.13 11.61 -15.50
C ALA A 214 14.53 12.98 -14.92
N HIS A 215 13.62 13.95 -14.89
CA HIS A 215 13.86 15.25 -14.30
C HIS A 215 14.07 15.15 -12.77
N VAL A 216 13.19 14.47 -12.05
CA VAL A 216 13.21 14.42 -10.59
C VAL A 216 14.07 13.31 -10.00
N LEU A 217 14.31 12.23 -10.76
CA LEU A 217 15.08 11.09 -10.28
C LEU A 217 16.56 11.43 -10.12
N ALA A 218 17.15 11.09 -9.00
CA ALA A 218 18.58 11.26 -8.75
C ALA A 218 19.42 10.41 -9.70
N PRO A 219 20.64 10.82 -10.08
CA PRO A 219 21.57 9.96 -10.81
C PRO A 219 21.81 8.64 -10.05
N GLY A 220 21.64 7.50 -10.74
CA GLY A 220 21.67 6.18 -10.13
C GLY A 220 20.35 5.73 -9.48
N GLY A 221 19.37 6.62 -9.39
CA GLY A 221 18.01 6.29 -8.92
C GLY A 221 17.33 5.29 -9.86
N VAL A 222 16.33 4.59 -9.35
CA VAL A 222 15.63 3.50 -10.07
C VAL A 222 14.21 3.92 -10.44
N VAL A 223 13.84 3.70 -11.70
CA VAL A 223 12.45 3.66 -12.14
C VAL A 223 12.07 2.20 -12.40
N ILE A 224 10.93 1.77 -11.83
CA ILE A 224 10.33 0.46 -12.06
C ILE A 224 8.86 0.63 -12.46
N CYS A 225 8.46 -0.05 -13.54
CA CYS A 225 7.09 -0.03 -14.02
C CYS A 225 6.48 -1.42 -13.88
N TYR A 226 5.22 -1.46 -13.43
CA TYR A 226 4.37 -2.64 -13.43
C TYR A 226 3.38 -2.53 -14.58
N VAL A 227 3.42 -3.47 -15.50
CA VAL A 227 2.57 -3.47 -16.71
C VAL A 227 1.92 -4.84 -16.92
N ALA A 228 0.71 -4.84 -17.45
CA ALA A 228 -0.12 -6.05 -17.53
C ALA A 228 0.12 -6.88 -18.79
N THR A 229 0.68 -6.31 -19.86
CA THR A 229 0.77 -6.97 -21.18
C THR A 229 2.17 -6.93 -21.77
N VAL A 230 2.50 -7.91 -22.61
CA VAL A 230 3.78 -7.95 -23.32
C VAL A 230 3.97 -6.77 -24.28
N THR A 231 2.88 -6.23 -24.83
CA THR A 231 2.94 -5.04 -25.69
C THR A 231 3.32 -3.79 -24.88
N GLN A 232 2.75 -3.61 -23.69
CA GLN A 232 3.18 -2.54 -22.78
C GLN A 232 4.63 -2.72 -22.35
N LEU A 233 5.03 -3.94 -21.99
CA LEU A 233 6.40 -4.27 -21.60
C LEU A 233 7.39 -3.87 -22.68
N SER A 234 7.13 -4.28 -23.95
CA SER A 234 7.97 -3.94 -25.10
C SER A 234 8.03 -2.42 -25.30
N ARG A 235 6.89 -1.73 -25.24
CA ARG A 235 6.84 -0.28 -25.44
C ARG A 235 7.63 0.50 -24.40
N VAL A 236 7.50 0.14 -23.11
CA VAL A 236 8.29 0.76 -22.03
C VAL A 236 9.78 0.55 -22.27
N ALA A 237 10.17 -0.68 -22.63
CA ALA A 237 11.58 -0.99 -22.90
C ALA A 237 12.15 -0.12 -24.03
N GLU A 238 11.42 0.01 -25.14
CA GLU A 238 11.85 0.82 -26.28
C GLU A 238 11.84 2.32 -25.94
N ALA A 239 10.86 2.80 -25.18
CA ALA A 239 10.81 4.19 -24.74
C ALA A 239 11.99 4.54 -23.82
N MET A 240 12.36 3.68 -22.86
CA MET A 240 13.56 3.85 -22.01
C MET A 240 14.86 3.84 -22.85
N ARG A 241 14.90 3.00 -23.89
CA ARG A 241 16.05 2.97 -24.81
C ARG A 241 16.16 4.22 -25.65
N ALA A 242 15.05 4.70 -26.19
CA ALA A 242 14.99 5.90 -27.02
C ALA A 242 15.32 7.17 -26.24
N ASP A 243 14.92 7.24 -24.99
CA ASP A 243 15.20 8.37 -24.08
C ASP A 243 16.70 8.57 -23.87
N GLY A 244 17.45 7.49 -23.71
CA GLY A 244 18.92 7.52 -23.57
C GLY A 244 19.44 7.93 -22.20
N ARG A 245 18.63 8.49 -21.31
CA ARG A 245 19.00 8.89 -19.93
C ARG A 245 18.96 7.71 -18.95
N TYR A 246 18.52 6.55 -19.38
CA TYR A 246 18.36 5.34 -18.58
C TYR A 246 19.36 4.25 -19.00
N THR A 247 19.69 3.37 -18.05
CA THR A 247 20.45 2.14 -18.35
C THR A 247 19.62 1.22 -19.25
N GLU A 248 20.23 0.13 -19.76
CA GLU A 248 19.46 -0.91 -20.45
C GLU A 248 18.36 -1.45 -19.52
N PRO A 249 17.08 -1.45 -19.94
CA PRO A 249 15.99 -1.92 -19.11
C PRO A 249 16.04 -3.44 -18.87
N GLU A 250 15.72 -3.85 -17.67
CA GLU A 250 15.63 -5.25 -17.25
C GLU A 250 14.17 -5.60 -16.95
N ALA A 251 13.68 -6.68 -17.56
CA ALA A 251 12.30 -7.13 -17.41
C ALA A 251 12.21 -8.48 -16.70
N SER A 252 11.19 -8.64 -15.86
CA SER A 252 10.93 -9.88 -15.12
C SER A 252 9.46 -10.10 -14.86
N GLU A 253 9.14 -11.32 -14.47
CA GLU A 253 7.83 -11.76 -14.01
C GLU A 253 8.01 -12.67 -12.80
N THR A 254 7.09 -12.59 -11.82
CA THR A 254 7.13 -13.46 -10.64
C THR A 254 5.92 -14.37 -10.60
N MET A 255 6.15 -15.66 -10.33
CA MET A 255 5.11 -16.66 -10.12
C MET A 255 5.28 -17.29 -8.75
N VAL A 256 4.16 -17.49 -8.02
CA VAL A 256 4.17 -18.15 -6.71
C VAL A 256 3.29 -19.39 -6.75
N ARG A 257 3.88 -20.53 -6.44
CA ARG A 257 3.21 -21.81 -6.36
C ARG A 257 3.22 -22.33 -4.93
N GLY A 258 2.02 -22.54 -4.38
CA GLY A 258 1.85 -23.21 -3.09
C GLY A 258 2.10 -24.72 -3.18
N TRP A 259 2.30 -25.32 -2.02
CA TRP A 259 2.47 -26.77 -1.89
C TRP A 259 1.56 -27.29 -0.77
N HIS A 260 0.85 -28.36 -1.07
CA HIS A 260 0.19 -29.18 -0.07
C HIS A 260 1.24 -30.03 0.63
N VAL A 261 1.27 -29.99 1.96
CA VAL A 261 2.21 -30.75 2.77
C VAL A 261 1.45 -31.38 3.93
N GLU A 262 1.23 -32.69 3.85
CA GLU A 262 0.57 -33.46 4.90
C GLU A 262 1.26 -34.84 5.00
N GLY A 263 2.06 -35.06 6.04
CA GLY A 263 2.88 -36.25 6.18
C GLY A 263 3.76 -36.49 4.96
N LEU A 264 3.58 -37.63 4.30
CA LEU A 264 4.28 -37.99 3.05
C LEU A 264 3.55 -37.48 1.78
N ALA A 265 2.34 -36.94 1.92
CA ALA A 265 1.59 -36.39 0.80
C ALA A 265 2.07 -34.95 0.49
N VAL A 266 3.21 -34.85 -0.19
CA VAL A 266 3.83 -33.59 -0.59
C VAL A 266 3.67 -33.39 -2.09
N ARG A 267 2.92 -32.38 -2.50
CA ARG A 267 2.64 -32.08 -3.89
C ARG A 267 2.36 -30.59 -4.12
N PRO A 268 2.66 -30.04 -5.31
CA PRO A 268 2.26 -28.67 -5.62
C PRO A 268 0.75 -28.53 -5.61
N ASP A 269 0.26 -27.34 -5.20
CA ASP A 269 -1.15 -26.98 -5.33
C ASP A 269 -1.56 -26.96 -6.79
N HIS A 270 -2.81 -27.35 -7.05
CA HIS A 270 -3.39 -27.28 -8.40
C HIS A 270 -3.50 -25.84 -8.92
N ARG A 271 -3.73 -24.88 -8.02
CA ARG A 271 -3.81 -23.45 -8.33
C ARG A 271 -2.53 -22.76 -7.94
N MET A 272 -2.09 -21.82 -8.77
CA MET A 272 -0.96 -20.95 -8.47
C MET A 272 -1.32 -19.50 -8.83
N VAL A 273 -0.67 -18.55 -8.20
CA VAL A 273 -0.68 -17.16 -8.66
C VAL A 273 0.39 -17.03 -9.74
N ALA A 274 -0.03 -17.19 -10.99
CA ALA A 274 0.82 -17.13 -12.17
C ALA A 274 1.04 -15.67 -12.63
N HIS A 275 0.77 -15.40 -13.89
CA HIS A 275 0.87 -14.05 -14.44
C HIS A 275 -0.14 -13.09 -13.79
N THR A 276 0.36 -11.96 -13.30
CA THR A 276 -0.42 -10.83 -12.80
C THR A 276 0.02 -9.52 -13.45
N GLY A 277 1.27 -9.43 -13.85
CA GLY A 277 1.90 -8.33 -14.55
C GLY A 277 3.40 -8.57 -14.70
N PHE A 278 4.04 -7.75 -15.50
CA PHE A 278 5.49 -7.71 -15.70
C PHE A 278 6.08 -6.53 -14.94
N LEU A 279 7.29 -6.71 -14.44
CA LEU A 279 8.13 -5.65 -13.91
C LEU A 279 9.19 -5.31 -14.93
N ILE A 280 9.41 -4.03 -15.17
CA ILE A 280 10.52 -3.53 -15.96
C ILE A 280 11.16 -2.35 -15.24
N GLN A 281 12.48 -2.42 -15.09
CA GLN A 281 13.24 -1.42 -14.35
C GLN A 281 14.43 -0.90 -15.13
N SER A 282 14.83 0.31 -14.79
CA SER A 282 16.06 0.93 -15.27
C SER A 282 16.58 1.94 -14.25
N ARG A 283 17.83 2.35 -14.38
CA ARG A 283 18.45 3.38 -13.53
C ARG A 283 18.73 4.63 -14.33
N LYS A 284 18.52 5.78 -13.71
CA LYS A 284 18.92 7.07 -14.31
C LYS A 284 20.43 7.16 -14.39
N LEU A 285 20.92 7.55 -15.54
CA LEU A 285 22.33 7.90 -15.75
C LEU A 285 22.63 9.31 -15.19
N ALA A 286 23.90 9.60 -14.97
CA ALA A 286 24.34 10.95 -14.70
C ALA A 286 24.07 11.86 -15.91
N ASP A 287 23.85 13.15 -15.68
CA ASP A 287 23.59 14.10 -16.74
C ASP A 287 24.78 14.14 -17.72
N GLY A 288 24.48 14.06 -19.01
CA GLY A 288 25.48 14.00 -20.08
C GLY A 288 26.15 12.63 -20.28
N ALA A 289 25.85 11.62 -19.45
CA ALA A 289 26.35 10.27 -19.65
C ALA A 289 25.65 9.58 -20.84
N VAL A 290 26.42 8.77 -21.58
CA VAL A 290 25.91 8.00 -22.70
C VAL A 290 25.67 6.56 -22.27
N ARG A 291 24.50 6.03 -22.57
CA ARG A 291 24.17 4.65 -22.29
C ARG A 291 25.09 3.69 -23.06
N LEU A 292 25.65 2.73 -22.32
CA LEU A 292 26.41 1.64 -22.95
C LEU A 292 25.40 0.64 -23.52
N ALA A 293 25.37 0.54 -24.86
CA ALA A 293 24.53 -0.44 -25.54
C ALA A 293 25.21 -1.83 -25.47
N PRO A 294 24.53 -2.87 -24.94
CA PRO A 294 25.06 -4.23 -25.01
C PRO A 294 25.25 -4.67 -26.45
N LYS A 295 26.35 -5.37 -26.73
CA LYS A 295 26.56 -6.00 -28.06
C LYS A 295 25.53 -7.14 -28.22
N ARG A 296 24.37 -6.83 -28.75
CA ARG A 296 23.35 -7.83 -29.09
C ARG A 296 23.39 -8.18 -30.58
N ARG A 297 22.98 -9.41 -30.91
CA ARG A 297 22.63 -9.72 -32.30
C ARG A 297 21.40 -8.87 -32.64
N ALA A 298 21.46 -8.20 -33.81
CA ALA A 298 20.29 -7.44 -34.27
C ALA A 298 19.04 -8.35 -34.31
N SER A 299 17.94 -7.86 -33.83
CA SER A 299 16.64 -8.51 -34.02
C SER A 299 16.38 -8.58 -35.53
N LYS A 300 15.77 -9.68 -35.99
CA LYS A 300 15.37 -9.82 -37.40
C LYS A 300 13.99 -9.19 -37.66
N SER A 301 13.30 -8.73 -36.63
CA SER A 301 11.99 -8.11 -36.75
C SER A 301 12.11 -6.61 -36.48
N ASP A 302 11.68 -5.83 -37.45
CA ASP A 302 11.45 -4.40 -37.32
C ASP A 302 9.98 -4.20 -36.94
N TYR A 303 9.69 -3.15 -36.16
CA TYR A 303 8.32 -2.79 -35.80
C TYR A 303 7.58 -2.25 -37.01
N THR A 304 6.36 -2.72 -37.21
CA THR A 304 5.45 -2.24 -38.25
C THR A 304 4.58 -1.11 -37.71
N GLU A 305 3.90 -0.39 -38.61
CA GLU A 305 2.90 0.62 -38.21
C GLU A 305 1.75 0.00 -37.38
N GLU A 306 1.37 -1.26 -37.65
CA GLU A 306 0.37 -2.01 -36.88
C GLU A 306 0.87 -2.27 -35.45
N ASP A 307 2.15 -2.58 -35.26
CA ASP A 307 2.74 -2.75 -33.93
C ASP A 307 2.72 -1.43 -33.13
N LEU A 308 3.04 -0.32 -33.79
CA LEU A 308 2.98 1.01 -33.18
C LEU A 308 1.55 1.39 -32.78
N GLN A 309 0.55 1.08 -33.60
CA GLN A 309 -0.85 1.28 -33.27
C GLN A 309 -1.31 0.40 -32.11
N ALA A 310 -0.87 -0.87 -32.04
CA ALA A 310 -1.18 -1.75 -30.92
C ALA A 310 -0.60 -1.27 -29.60
N TRP A 311 0.42 -0.43 -29.61
CA TRP A 311 1.00 0.17 -28.40
C TRP A 311 0.27 1.41 -27.91
N THR A 312 -0.73 1.91 -28.61
CA THR A 312 -1.45 3.13 -28.21
C THR A 312 -2.42 2.83 -27.06
N PRO A 313 -2.54 3.72 -26.06
CA PRO A 313 -3.44 3.54 -24.91
C PRO A 313 -4.90 3.33 -25.31
N VAL A 314 -5.35 3.91 -26.42
CA VAL A 314 -6.73 3.77 -26.94
C VAL A 314 -7.08 2.32 -27.26
N ALA A 315 -6.12 1.52 -27.74
CA ALA A 315 -6.32 0.09 -28.00
C ALA A 315 -6.41 -0.76 -26.73
N LEU A 316 -5.83 -0.28 -25.62
CA LEU A 316 -5.81 -1.00 -24.34
C LEU A 316 -7.07 -0.81 -23.51
N GLY A 317 -7.83 0.28 -23.73
CA GLY A 317 -9.08 0.61 -23.06
C GLY A 317 -8.95 0.73 -21.52
N GLU A 318 -9.49 1.77 -20.93
CA GLU A 318 -9.64 1.81 -19.47
C GLU A 318 -10.73 0.83 -19.04
N ARG A 319 -10.45 -0.03 -18.04
CA ARG A 319 -11.51 -0.82 -17.42
C ARG A 319 -12.45 0.10 -16.68
N ILE A 320 -13.66 0.25 -17.20
CA ILE A 320 -14.72 1.01 -16.54
C ILE A 320 -15.13 0.25 -15.29
N VAL A 321 -14.84 0.81 -14.14
CA VAL A 321 -15.35 0.32 -12.86
C VAL A 321 -16.67 1.02 -12.58
N SER A 322 -17.73 0.28 -12.22
CA SER A 322 -19.02 0.92 -11.97
C SER A 322 -18.98 1.83 -10.74
N ASP A 323 -19.59 3.00 -10.83
CA ASP A 323 -19.70 3.97 -9.72
C ASP A 323 -20.24 3.37 -8.42
N ARG A 324 -21.16 2.41 -8.54
CA ARG A 324 -21.68 1.69 -7.37
C ARG A 324 -20.58 0.92 -6.64
N LYS A 325 -19.65 0.29 -7.37
CA LYS A 325 -18.52 -0.46 -6.79
C LYS A 325 -17.52 0.49 -6.15
N LEU A 326 -17.21 1.62 -6.80
CA LEU A 326 -16.31 2.65 -6.26
C LEU A 326 -16.87 3.26 -4.97
N ARG A 327 -18.13 3.73 -5.00
CA ARG A 327 -18.78 4.29 -3.80
C ARG A 327 -18.89 3.30 -2.65
N ARG A 328 -19.10 2.01 -2.93
CA ARG A 328 -19.08 0.98 -1.88
C ARG A 328 -17.69 0.82 -1.29
N ALA A 329 -16.67 0.66 -2.14
CA ALA A 329 -15.29 0.49 -1.68
C ALA A 329 -14.80 1.71 -0.87
N GLY A 330 -15.15 2.94 -1.28
CA GLY A 330 -14.85 4.17 -0.56
C GLY A 330 -15.46 4.18 0.85
N ARG A 331 -16.77 3.91 0.97
CA ARG A 331 -17.44 3.84 2.28
C ARG A 331 -16.84 2.76 3.18
N ASP A 332 -16.59 1.57 2.62
CA ASP A 332 -16.03 0.46 3.38
C ASP A 332 -14.60 0.80 3.87
N ALA A 333 -13.79 1.47 3.04
CA ALA A 333 -12.44 1.92 3.40
C ALA A 333 -12.47 2.99 4.51
N THR A 334 -13.32 4.00 4.39
CA THR A 334 -13.47 5.05 5.42
C THR A 334 -13.93 4.46 6.75
N HIS A 335 -14.95 3.57 6.73
CA HIS A 335 -15.45 2.93 7.95
C HIS A 335 -14.37 2.09 8.66
N LEU A 336 -13.56 1.35 7.90
CA LEU A 336 -12.45 0.58 8.46
C LEU A 336 -11.35 1.48 9.04
N ALA A 337 -11.08 2.62 8.41
CA ALA A 337 -10.11 3.61 8.91
C ALA A 337 -10.56 4.18 10.26
N ASP A 338 -11.83 4.57 10.39
CA ASP A 338 -12.40 5.07 11.64
C ASP A 338 -12.28 4.04 12.78
N GLN A 339 -12.56 2.76 12.49
CA GLN A 339 -12.41 1.68 13.45
C GLN A 339 -10.96 1.47 13.87
N ALA A 340 -10.03 1.49 12.91
CA ALA A 340 -8.60 1.35 13.17
C ALA A 340 -8.05 2.52 14.01
N ALA A 341 -8.50 3.75 13.74
CA ALA A 341 -8.14 4.92 14.52
C ALA A 341 -8.62 4.81 15.98
N GLN A 342 -9.84 4.31 16.20
CA GLN A 342 -10.35 4.03 17.54
C GLN A 342 -9.54 2.97 18.29
N ALA A 343 -9.14 1.90 17.59
CA ALA A 343 -8.27 0.85 18.17
C ALA A 343 -6.91 1.41 18.57
N THR A 344 -6.31 2.25 17.70
CA THR A 344 -5.03 2.91 17.95
C THR A 344 -5.09 3.84 19.16
N ALA A 345 -6.16 4.63 19.31
CA ALA A 345 -6.36 5.53 20.45
C ALA A 345 -6.45 4.81 21.82
N ARG A 346 -6.69 3.50 21.80
CA ARG A 346 -6.77 2.65 23.01
C ARG A 346 -5.43 2.01 23.39
N ILE A 347 -4.40 2.08 22.54
CA ILE A 347 -3.10 1.49 22.81
C ILE A 347 -2.34 2.27 23.89
N ASP A 348 -2.53 3.60 23.93
CA ASP A 348 -1.84 4.47 24.86
C ASP A 348 -2.81 5.43 25.58
N PRO A 349 -3.51 4.94 26.61
CA PRO A 349 -4.31 5.82 27.47
C PRO A 349 -3.44 6.73 28.36
N ASP A 350 -2.16 6.41 28.56
CA ASP A 350 -1.25 7.14 29.47
C ASP A 350 -0.37 8.16 28.75
N ALA A 351 -0.19 8.13 27.44
CA ALA A 351 0.48 9.21 26.69
C ALA A 351 -0.21 10.58 26.90
N ARG A 352 -1.44 10.60 27.39
CA ARG A 352 -2.12 11.82 27.82
C ARG A 352 -1.62 12.34 29.16
N ARG A 353 -0.98 11.52 30.00
CA ARG A 353 -0.53 11.92 31.36
C ARG A 353 0.88 12.48 31.39
N GLU A 354 1.74 12.07 30.46
CA GLU A 354 3.12 12.56 30.42
C GLU A 354 3.27 14.00 29.89
N ASN A 355 2.25 14.56 29.24
CA ASN A 355 2.25 15.94 28.74
C ASN A 355 1.52 16.95 29.62
N THR A 356 1.21 16.62 30.88
CA THR A 356 0.75 17.62 31.86
C THR A 356 2.00 18.22 32.50
N PRO A 357 2.31 19.52 32.30
CA PRO A 357 3.44 20.16 32.98
C PRO A 357 3.22 20.04 34.49
N GLN A 358 4.13 19.39 35.19
CA GLN A 358 4.18 19.46 36.63
C GLN A 358 4.30 20.94 37.01
N SER A 359 3.25 21.49 37.59
CA SER A 359 3.32 22.77 38.25
C SER A 359 4.37 22.66 39.38
N THR A 360 5.53 23.26 39.18
CA THR A 360 6.48 23.51 40.25
C THR A 360 5.79 24.42 41.23
N GLU A 361 5.25 23.86 42.30
CA GLU A 361 4.98 24.66 43.53
C GLU A 361 6.31 25.09 44.11
N ASP A 362 6.57 26.35 43.89
CA ASP A 362 7.66 27.09 44.52
C ASP A 362 7.30 27.31 46.01
N THR A 363 7.77 26.41 46.87
CA THR A 363 7.73 26.61 48.32
C THR A 363 8.96 27.42 48.70
N SER A 364 8.82 28.73 48.61
CA SER A 364 9.69 29.65 49.36
C SER A 364 9.21 29.70 50.80
N HIS A 365 9.97 29.10 51.69
CA HIS A 365 9.95 29.42 53.12
C HIS A 365 11.37 29.83 53.54
N GLU A 366 11.38 31.08 54.08
CA GLU A 366 12.41 31.80 54.82
C GLU A 366 13.63 32.35 54.06
#